data_751f9e8d640a2321329cdb177ca21bb0
#
_entry.id   751f9e8d640a2321329cdb177ca21bb0
#
_cell.length_a   1.000
_cell.length_b   1.000
_cell.length_c   1.000
_cell.angle_alpha   90.00
_cell.angle_beta   90.00
_cell.angle_gamma   90.00
#
_symmetry.space_group_name_H-M   'P 1'
#
loop_
_entity.id
_entity.type
_entity.pdbx_description
1 polymer ?
#
loop_
_entity_poly.entity_id
_entity_poly.type
_entity_poly.pdbx_seq_one_letter_code
_entity_poly.pdbx_strand_id
1 'polypeptide(L)'
;LEEIAAAVNLSPSHFSYVFKRKTGFSPIEYFNHLKIQKACQYLLFTNLRIKEIGDKIGISDPYYFSRMFTKVMGMSPKEYKDKRHQ
;
A
#
# COMPACT_ATOMS: atom_id res chain seq x y z
N LEU A 1 -7.23 2.37 -14.27
CA LEU A 1 -6.20 3.43 -14.27
C LEU A 1 -5.77 3.79 -15.67
N GLU A 2 -5.34 2.81 -16.42
CA GLU A 2 -4.91 3.04 -17.80
C GLU A 2 -6.03 3.55 -18.68
N GLU A 3 -7.24 3.07 -18.46
CA GLU A 3 -8.41 3.50 -19.21
C GLU A 3 -8.70 4.98 -19.02
N ILE A 4 -8.55 5.49 -17.80
CA ILE A 4 -8.79 6.90 -17.53
C ILE A 4 -7.77 7.76 -18.27
N ALA A 5 -6.48 7.42 -18.14
CA ALA A 5 -5.41 8.19 -18.79
C ALA A 5 -5.48 8.08 -20.30
N ALA A 6 -5.70 6.88 -20.84
CA ALA A 6 -5.75 6.66 -22.27
C ALA A 6 -6.97 7.31 -22.91
N ALA A 7 -8.13 7.24 -22.26
CA ALA A 7 -9.37 7.78 -22.82
C ALA A 7 -9.37 9.30 -22.91
N VAL A 8 -8.70 9.98 -21.97
CA VAL A 8 -8.72 11.45 -21.92
C VAL A 8 -7.38 12.08 -22.28
N ASN A 9 -6.36 11.27 -22.55
CA ASN A 9 -5.04 11.74 -22.99
C ASN A 9 -4.47 12.84 -22.08
N LEU A 10 -4.53 12.62 -20.77
CA LEU A 10 -4.13 13.60 -19.78
C LEU A 10 -2.62 13.64 -19.58
N SER A 11 -2.08 14.81 -19.22
CA SER A 11 -0.73 14.92 -18.72
C SER A 11 -0.63 14.18 -17.39
N PRO A 12 0.58 13.79 -16.93
CA PRO A 12 0.74 13.12 -15.64
C PRO A 12 0.15 13.90 -14.47
N SER A 13 0.34 15.22 -14.43
CA SER A 13 -0.21 16.07 -13.37
C SER A 13 -1.73 16.08 -13.40
N HIS A 14 -2.31 16.22 -14.60
CA HIS A 14 -3.75 16.25 -14.74
C HIS A 14 -4.36 14.87 -14.43
N PHE A 15 -3.69 13.80 -14.87
CA PHE A 15 -4.11 12.45 -14.52
C PHE A 15 -4.16 12.25 -13.01
N SER A 16 -3.12 12.68 -12.29
CA SER A 16 -3.09 12.57 -10.83
C SER A 16 -4.23 13.33 -10.17
N TYR A 17 -4.55 14.51 -10.68
CA TYR A 17 -5.66 15.31 -10.17
C TYR A 17 -7.01 14.58 -10.35
N VAL A 18 -7.25 14.10 -11.56
CA VAL A 18 -8.52 13.39 -11.87
C VAL A 18 -8.61 12.10 -11.05
N PHE A 19 -7.50 11.36 -10.97
CA PHE A 19 -7.45 10.12 -10.21
C PHE A 19 -7.81 10.37 -8.74
N LYS A 20 -7.23 11.40 -8.14
CA LYS A 20 -7.49 11.73 -6.74
C LYS A 20 -8.95 12.12 -6.53
N ARG A 21 -9.52 12.87 -7.46
CA ARG A 21 -10.95 13.24 -7.36
C ARG A 21 -11.88 12.05 -7.41
N LYS A 22 -11.54 11.04 -8.21
CA LYS A 22 -12.38 9.85 -8.38
C LYS A 22 -12.19 8.81 -7.30
N THR A 23 -10.95 8.65 -6.79
CA THR A 23 -10.63 7.59 -5.83
C THR A 23 -10.43 8.10 -4.41
N GLY A 24 -10.20 9.39 -4.23
CA GLY A 24 -9.83 9.97 -2.94
C GLY A 24 -8.34 9.89 -2.65
N PHE A 25 -7.54 9.27 -3.54
CA PHE A 25 -6.11 9.08 -3.35
C PHE A 25 -5.34 9.55 -4.57
N SER A 26 -4.12 10.06 -4.37
CA SER A 26 -3.20 10.20 -5.49
C SER A 26 -2.80 8.80 -5.99
N PRO A 27 -2.29 8.66 -7.23
CA PRO A 27 -1.85 7.35 -7.71
C PRO A 27 -0.83 6.68 -6.80
N ILE A 28 0.15 7.44 -6.28
CA ILE A 28 1.17 6.88 -5.38
C ILE A 28 0.54 6.41 -4.08
N GLU A 29 -0.34 7.20 -3.49
CA GLU A 29 -1.04 6.81 -2.27
C GLU A 29 -1.88 5.55 -2.50
N TYR A 30 -2.54 5.45 -3.64
CA TYR A 30 -3.37 4.29 -3.98
C TYR A 30 -2.51 3.03 -4.11
N PHE A 31 -1.39 3.12 -4.83
CA PHE A 31 -0.49 1.96 -4.96
C PHE A 31 0.10 1.54 -3.62
N ASN A 32 0.47 2.51 -2.78
CA ASN A 32 0.97 2.20 -1.44
C ASN A 32 -0.10 1.52 -0.61
N HIS A 33 -1.33 1.97 -0.72
CA HIS A 33 -2.46 1.34 -0.02
C HIS A 33 -2.63 -0.12 -0.46
N LEU A 34 -2.54 -0.39 -1.77
CA LEU A 34 -2.63 -1.75 -2.28
C LEU A 34 -1.49 -2.63 -1.75
N LYS A 35 -0.27 -2.09 -1.70
CA LYS A 35 0.88 -2.81 -1.14
C LYS A 35 0.65 -3.17 0.33
N ILE A 36 0.11 -2.25 1.10
CA ILE A 36 -0.16 -2.50 2.51
C ILE A 36 -1.28 -3.52 2.69
N GLN A 37 -2.30 -3.49 1.84
CA GLN A 37 -3.35 -4.53 1.87
C GLN A 37 -2.75 -5.91 1.61
N LYS A 38 -1.82 -6.01 0.66
CA LYS A 38 -1.12 -7.27 0.39
C LYS A 38 -0.28 -7.71 1.58
N ALA A 39 0.39 -6.75 2.24
CA ALA A 39 1.15 -7.04 3.45
C ALA A 39 0.25 -7.61 4.54
N CYS A 40 -0.94 -7.08 4.70
CA CYS A 40 -1.91 -7.60 5.67
C CYS A 40 -2.24 -9.07 5.40
N GLN A 41 -2.43 -9.43 4.14
CA GLN A 41 -2.69 -10.83 3.77
C GLN A 41 -1.52 -11.73 4.16
N TYR A 42 -0.29 -11.30 3.87
CA TYR A 42 0.90 -12.07 4.27
C TYR A 42 1.00 -12.21 5.79
N LEU A 43 0.69 -11.14 6.53
CA LEU A 43 0.73 -11.17 7.99
C LEU A 43 -0.31 -12.13 8.58
N LEU A 44 -1.49 -12.19 7.97
CA LEU A 44 -2.58 -13.03 8.47
C LEU A 44 -2.44 -14.49 8.06
N PHE A 45 -1.96 -14.77 6.86
CA PHE A 45 -2.03 -16.11 6.27
C PHE A 45 -0.69 -16.80 6.09
N THR A 46 0.42 -16.16 6.47
CA THR A 46 1.75 -16.77 6.35
C THR A 46 2.55 -16.54 7.63
N ASN A 47 3.67 -17.25 7.74
CA ASN A 47 4.63 -17.07 8.84
C ASN A 47 5.85 -16.26 8.39
N LEU A 48 5.72 -15.51 7.29
CA LEU A 48 6.79 -14.69 6.80
C LEU A 48 7.18 -13.62 7.80
N ARG A 49 8.46 -13.31 7.87
CA ARG A 49 8.96 -12.22 8.70
C ARG A 49 8.57 -10.89 8.08
N ILE A 50 8.49 -9.86 8.90
CA ILE A 50 8.10 -8.52 8.43
C ILE A 50 9.05 -8.05 7.32
N LYS A 51 10.35 -8.29 7.46
CA LYS A 51 11.32 -7.94 6.43
C LYS A 51 11.04 -8.67 5.12
N GLU A 52 10.71 -9.95 5.20
CA GLU A 52 10.39 -10.74 4.01
C GLU A 52 9.14 -10.23 3.31
N ILE A 53 8.15 -9.82 4.09
CA ILE A 53 6.92 -9.26 3.54
C ILE A 53 7.21 -7.95 2.82
N GLY A 54 8.02 -7.09 3.43
CA GLY A 54 8.43 -5.84 2.79
C GLY A 54 9.10 -6.08 1.45
N ASP A 55 10.00 -7.05 1.39
CA ASP A 55 10.68 -7.40 0.14
C ASP A 55 9.68 -7.88 -0.92
N LYS A 56 8.69 -8.67 -0.53
CA LYS A 56 7.70 -9.20 -1.46
C LYS A 56 6.79 -8.12 -2.05
N ILE A 57 6.53 -7.07 -1.30
CA ILE A 57 5.68 -5.98 -1.80
C ILE A 57 6.47 -4.83 -2.39
N GLY A 58 7.81 -4.98 -2.48
CA GLY A 58 8.65 -3.98 -3.13
C GLY A 58 9.11 -2.85 -2.22
N ILE A 59 9.06 -3.05 -0.90
CA ILE A 59 9.52 -2.06 0.08
C ILE A 59 10.61 -2.73 0.91
N SER A 60 11.86 -2.62 0.44
CA SER A 60 12.97 -3.35 1.06
C SER A 60 13.45 -2.74 2.38
N ASP A 61 13.19 -1.45 2.62
CA ASP A 61 13.58 -0.78 3.87
C ASP A 61 12.54 -1.08 4.96
N PRO A 62 12.88 -1.86 6.00
CA PRO A 62 11.92 -2.21 7.06
C PRO A 62 11.37 -1.00 7.79
N TYR A 63 12.18 0.04 7.97
CA TYR A 63 11.75 1.25 8.65
C TYR A 63 10.67 1.97 7.84
N TYR A 64 10.92 2.12 6.54
CA TYR A 64 9.95 2.75 5.65
C TYR A 64 8.66 1.94 5.56
N PHE A 65 8.79 0.63 5.48
CA PHE A 65 7.63 -0.26 5.47
C PHE A 65 6.78 -0.09 6.73
N SER A 66 7.42 -0.10 7.91
CA SER A 66 6.70 0.07 9.17
C SER A 66 5.97 1.41 9.24
N ARG A 67 6.60 2.48 8.78
CA ARG A 67 5.98 3.80 8.78
C ARG A 67 4.77 3.85 7.84
N MET A 68 4.92 3.30 6.66
CA MET A 68 3.83 3.27 5.68
C MET A 68 2.67 2.41 6.18
N PHE A 69 2.99 1.25 6.74
CA PHE A 69 1.97 0.36 7.29
C PHE A 69 1.19 1.05 8.41
N THR A 70 1.90 1.68 9.33
CA THR A 70 1.28 2.39 10.45
C THR A 70 0.39 3.53 9.95
N LYS A 71 0.84 4.25 8.94
CA LYS A 71 0.05 5.36 8.37
C LYS A 71 -1.27 4.86 7.79
N VAL A 72 -1.26 3.71 7.13
CA VAL A 72 -2.45 3.16 6.48
C VAL A 72 -3.34 2.41 7.47
N MET A 73 -2.75 1.61 8.35
CA MET A 73 -3.50 0.69 9.20
C MET A 73 -3.73 1.19 10.62
N GLY A 74 -3.01 2.23 11.05
CA GLY A 74 -3.14 2.75 12.41
C GLY A 74 -2.39 1.95 13.45
N MET A 75 -1.63 0.94 13.06
CA MET A 75 -0.82 0.13 13.97
C MET A 75 0.37 -0.43 13.21
N SER A 76 1.41 -0.86 13.94
CA SER A 76 2.60 -1.42 13.31
C SER A 76 2.32 -2.82 12.72
N PRO A 77 3.16 -3.28 11.78
CA PRO A 77 3.02 -4.65 11.26
C PRO A 77 3.10 -5.71 12.35
N LYS A 78 3.96 -5.50 13.34
CA LYS A 78 4.10 -6.44 14.45
C LYS A 78 2.83 -6.50 15.28
N GLU A 79 2.25 -5.36 15.60
CA GLU A 79 1.01 -5.30 16.35
C GLU A 79 -0.13 -5.98 15.59
N TYR A 80 -0.21 -5.76 14.28
CA TYR A 80 -1.21 -6.38 13.45
C TYR A 80 -1.05 -7.90 13.42
N LYS A 81 0.18 -8.37 13.29
CA LYS A 81 0.49 -9.80 13.30
C LYS A 81 0.13 -10.44 14.65
N ASP A 82 0.44 -9.75 15.75
CA ASP A 82 0.15 -10.28 17.09
C ASP A 82 -1.35 -10.35 17.35
N LYS A 83 -2.13 -9.42 16.82
CA LYS A 83 -3.58 -9.41 17.01
C LYS A 83 -4.29 -10.64 16.44
N ARG A 84 -3.73 -11.25 15.39
CA ARG A 84 -4.37 -12.42 14.78
C ARG A 84 -4.37 -13.63 15.71
N HIS A 85 -3.54 -13.61 16.74
CA HIS A 85 -3.42 -14.71 17.71
C HIS A 85 -4.31 -14.52 18.93
N GLN A 86 -5.11 -13.46 18.95
CA GLN A 86 -6.01 -13.18 20.08
C GLN A 86 -7.42 -13.65 19.83
#